data_f893f8f592bd7eec5e487332221fa489
#
_entry.id   f893f8f592bd7eec5e487332221fa489
#
_cell.length_a   1.000
_cell.length_b   1.000
_cell.length_c   1.000
_cell.angle_alpha   90.00
_cell.angle_beta   90.00
_cell.angle_gamma   90.00
#
_symmetry.space_group_name_H-M   'P 1'
#
loop_
_entity.id
_entity.type
_entity.pdbx_description
1 polymer ?
#
loop_
_entity_poly.entity_id
_entity_poly.type
_entity_poly.pdbx_seq_one_letter_code
_entity_poly.pdbx_strand_id
1 'polypeptide(L)'
;MEKTIKLIRVSLGIIFLWYGMLKFFPQLSPAEDLAITTIHKLFFGLINDTLSIKLLAIWEVTVGLGFIFGIYTRYVVVLFLAHMICTFTPLFILPDISFTHAPYAFTLVGQYIVKNVVFILAGILIYQNEINQRKEVKTV
;
A
#
# COMPACT_ATOMS: atom_id res chain seq x y z
N MET A 1 17.69 -2.82 17.34
CA MET A 1 16.39 -2.29 16.90
C MET A 1 16.46 -1.66 15.50
N GLU A 2 17.40 -0.79 15.20
CA GLU A 2 17.55 -0.14 13.89
C GLU A 2 17.70 -1.10 12.71
N LYS A 3 18.52 -2.16 12.84
CA LYS A 3 18.70 -3.18 11.77
C LYS A 3 17.38 -3.85 11.41
N THR A 4 16.55 -4.18 12.42
CA THR A 4 15.24 -4.82 12.21
C THR A 4 14.29 -3.89 11.48
N ILE A 5 14.24 -2.60 11.85
CA ILE A 5 13.39 -1.61 11.19
C ILE A 5 13.83 -1.40 9.72
N LYS A 6 15.15 -1.37 9.47
CA LYS A 6 15.68 -1.32 8.11
C LYS A 6 15.28 -2.54 7.28
N LEU A 7 15.30 -3.74 7.87
CA LEU A 7 14.85 -4.96 7.19
C LEU A 7 13.35 -4.89 6.86
N ILE A 8 12.52 -4.47 7.81
CA ILE A 8 11.07 -4.28 7.58
C ILE A 8 10.86 -3.27 6.43
N ARG A 9 11.54 -2.14 6.45
CA ARG A 9 11.45 -1.11 5.42
C ARG A 9 11.81 -1.65 4.03
N VAL A 10 12.94 -2.33 3.93
CA VAL A 10 13.40 -2.91 2.65
C VAL A 10 12.45 -4.01 2.17
N SER A 11 11.94 -4.86 3.07
CA SER A 11 10.98 -5.91 2.71
C SER A 11 9.68 -5.32 2.16
N LEU A 12 9.13 -4.27 2.80
CA LEU A 12 7.97 -3.54 2.28
C LEU A 12 8.29 -2.94 0.91
N GLY A 13 9.48 -2.36 0.75
CA GLY A 13 9.94 -1.80 -0.51
C GLY A 13 9.97 -2.82 -1.64
N ILE A 14 10.50 -4.01 -1.38
CA ILE A 14 10.55 -5.11 -2.37
C ILE A 14 9.13 -5.54 -2.76
N ILE A 15 8.23 -5.72 -1.79
CA ILE A 15 6.84 -6.11 -2.04
C ILE A 15 6.14 -5.07 -2.91
N PHE A 16 6.25 -3.78 -2.55
CA PHE A 16 5.62 -2.69 -3.30
C PHE A 16 6.19 -2.53 -4.71
N LEU A 17 7.51 -2.63 -4.85
CA LEU A 17 8.16 -2.60 -6.15
C LEU A 17 7.69 -3.78 -7.03
N TRP A 18 7.67 -4.99 -6.47
CA TRP A 18 7.26 -6.18 -7.21
C TRP A 18 5.82 -6.09 -7.71
N TYR A 19 4.88 -5.84 -6.81
CA TYR A 19 3.46 -5.76 -7.19
C TYR A 19 3.12 -4.52 -8.02
N GLY A 20 3.80 -3.41 -7.80
CA GLY A 20 3.68 -2.22 -8.63
C GLY A 20 4.16 -2.47 -10.06
N MET A 21 5.30 -3.13 -10.22
CA MET A 21 5.83 -3.49 -11.55
C MET A 21 4.89 -4.41 -12.33
N LEU A 22 4.24 -5.37 -11.67
CA LEU A 22 3.29 -6.28 -12.34
C LEU A 22 2.12 -5.53 -12.96
N LYS A 23 1.68 -4.40 -12.40
CA LYS A 23 0.56 -3.59 -12.89
C LYS A 23 0.86 -2.83 -14.19
N PHE A 24 2.12 -2.75 -14.61
CA PHE A 24 2.46 -2.22 -15.94
C PHE A 24 2.15 -3.21 -17.07
N PHE A 25 1.99 -4.49 -16.74
CA PHE A 25 1.70 -5.56 -17.69
C PHE A 25 0.27 -6.05 -17.47
N PRO A 26 -0.63 -5.89 -18.44
CA PRO A 26 -2.02 -6.29 -18.32
C PRO A 26 -2.17 -7.76 -17.88
N GLN A 27 -3.10 -8.02 -16.97
CA GLN A 27 -3.45 -9.36 -16.48
C GLN A 27 -2.35 -10.10 -15.68
N LEU A 28 -1.23 -9.47 -15.38
CA LEU A 28 -0.20 -10.08 -14.52
C LEU A 28 -0.41 -9.80 -13.03
N SER A 29 -1.08 -8.71 -12.67
CA SER A 29 -1.35 -8.39 -11.28
C SER A 29 -2.60 -9.13 -10.77
N PRO A 30 -2.51 -9.96 -9.73
CA PRO A 30 -3.68 -10.64 -9.17
C PRO A 30 -4.76 -9.70 -8.62
N ALA A 31 -4.38 -8.46 -8.27
CA ALA A 31 -5.27 -7.45 -7.71
C ALA A 31 -5.73 -6.40 -8.75
N GLU A 32 -5.47 -6.60 -10.05
CA GLU A 32 -5.75 -5.62 -11.09
C GLU A 32 -7.23 -5.29 -11.18
N ASP A 33 -8.09 -6.30 -11.31
CA ASP A 33 -9.54 -6.12 -11.43
C ASP A 33 -10.15 -5.48 -10.18
N LEU A 34 -9.67 -5.88 -9.00
CA LEU A 34 -10.11 -5.28 -7.74
C LEU A 34 -9.72 -3.81 -7.66
N ALA A 35 -8.48 -3.47 -8.05
CA ALA A 35 -7.98 -2.11 -8.04
C ALA A 35 -8.75 -1.22 -9.02
N ILE A 36 -8.95 -1.68 -10.26
CA ILE A 36 -9.71 -0.98 -11.29
C ILE A 36 -11.14 -0.73 -10.80
N THR A 37 -11.84 -1.77 -10.35
CA THR A 37 -13.23 -1.66 -9.86
C THR A 37 -13.33 -0.70 -8.67
N THR A 38 -12.35 -0.74 -7.76
CA THR A 38 -12.30 0.13 -6.59
C THR A 38 -12.10 1.59 -7.00
N ILE A 39 -11.11 1.86 -7.84
CA ILE A 39 -10.82 3.23 -8.31
C ILE A 39 -11.98 3.76 -9.15
N HIS A 40 -12.57 2.94 -10.01
CA HIS A 40 -13.73 3.32 -10.81
C HIS A 40 -14.91 3.77 -9.93
N LYS A 41 -15.22 3.03 -8.86
CA LYS A 41 -16.26 3.41 -7.90
C LYS A 41 -15.91 4.65 -7.08
N LEU A 42 -14.66 4.76 -6.60
CA LEU A 42 -14.21 5.91 -5.80
C LEU A 42 -14.24 7.22 -6.58
N PHE A 43 -13.91 7.17 -7.86
CA PHE A 43 -13.85 8.36 -8.73
C PHE A 43 -15.04 8.45 -9.69
N PHE A 44 -16.14 7.71 -9.43
CA PHE A 44 -17.38 7.75 -10.22
C PHE A 44 -17.18 7.56 -11.72
N GLY A 45 -16.17 6.74 -12.11
CA GLY A 45 -15.85 6.47 -13.51
C GLY A 45 -15.16 7.62 -14.26
N LEU A 46 -14.76 8.67 -13.57
CA LEU A 46 -14.10 9.83 -14.20
C LEU A 46 -12.69 9.52 -14.73
N ILE A 47 -12.03 8.51 -14.17
CA ILE A 47 -10.69 8.09 -14.58
C ILE A 47 -10.81 6.82 -15.40
N ASN A 48 -10.17 6.81 -16.58
CA ASN A 48 -10.09 5.63 -17.42
C ASN A 48 -9.35 4.49 -16.71
N ASP A 49 -9.86 3.26 -16.82
CA ASP A 49 -9.33 2.09 -16.13
C ASP A 49 -7.84 1.83 -16.42
N THR A 50 -7.41 1.98 -17.67
CA THR A 50 -6.01 1.84 -18.06
C THR A 50 -5.12 2.92 -17.43
N LEU A 51 -5.62 4.14 -17.30
CA LEU A 51 -4.88 5.23 -16.66
C LEU A 51 -4.81 5.00 -15.15
N SER A 52 -5.91 4.58 -14.53
CA SER A 52 -5.99 4.35 -13.10
C SER A 52 -5.00 3.31 -12.62
N ILE A 53 -4.90 2.17 -13.32
CA ILE A 53 -3.97 1.10 -12.96
C ILE A 53 -2.51 1.51 -13.18
N LYS A 54 -2.20 2.30 -14.21
CA LYS A 54 -0.85 2.83 -14.45
C LYS A 54 -0.42 3.84 -13.38
N LEU A 55 -1.33 4.73 -12.98
CA LEU A 55 -1.06 5.68 -11.89
C LEU A 55 -0.82 4.95 -10.57
N LEU A 56 -1.61 3.93 -10.29
CA LEU A 56 -1.42 3.09 -9.13
C LEU A 56 -0.07 2.36 -9.19
N ALA A 57 0.31 1.81 -10.34
CA ALA A 57 1.60 1.17 -10.57
C ALA A 57 2.78 2.14 -10.29
N ILE A 58 2.70 3.36 -10.82
CA ILE A 58 3.71 4.40 -10.57
C ILE A 58 3.79 4.73 -9.08
N TRP A 59 2.66 4.86 -8.40
CA TRP A 59 2.61 5.11 -6.96
C TRP A 59 3.32 4.00 -6.18
N GLU A 60 2.94 2.74 -6.42
CA GLU A 60 3.52 1.58 -5.72
C GLU A 60 5.02 1.44 -6.00
N VAL A 61 5.46 1.61 -7.25
CA VAL A 61 6.89 1.56 -7.62
C VAL A 61 7.66 2.69 -6.93
N THR A 62 7.11 3.90 -6.91
CA THR A 62 7.75 5.05 -6.24
C THR A 62 7.93 4.80 -4.74
N VAL A 63 6.90 4.29 -4.07
CA VAL A 63 6.95 3.90 -2.66
C VAL A 63 7.97 2.77 -2.46
N GLY A 64 7.94 1.75 -3.33
CA GLY A 64 8.86 0.62 -3.27
C GLY A 64 10.32 1.04 -3.35
N LEU A 65 10.67 1.84 -4.35
CA LEU A 65 12.04 2.37 -4.52
C LEU A 65 12.44 3.28 -3.36
N GLY A 66 11.55 4.16 -2.91
CA GLY A 66 11.79 5.04 -1.77
C GLY A 66 12.13 4.26 -0.49
N PHE A 67 11.42 3.15 -0.23
CA PHE A 67 11.70 2.28 0.90
C PHE A 67 13.00 1.48 0.74
N ILE A 68 13.31 0.95 -0.44
CA ILE A 68 14.54 0.19 -0.68
C ILE A 68 15.76 1.10 -0.45
N PHE A 69 15.80 2.25 -1.11
CA PHE A 69 16.94 3.16 -1.03
C PHE A 69 16.97 3.98 0.26
N GLY A 70 15.84 4.11 0.97
CA GLY A 70 15.75 4.94 2.18
C GLY A 70 15.82 6.44 1.91
N ILE A 71 15.39 6.86 0.72
CA ILE A 71 15.40 8.26 0.29
C ILE A 71 14.07 8.89 0.70
N TYR A 72 14.12 10.02 1.39
CA TYR A 72 12.93 10.74 1.85
C TYR A 72 11.93 9.85 2.61
N THR A 73 12.41 8.90 3.41
CA THR A 73 11.61 7.85 4.07
C THR A 73 10.34 8.40 4.73
N ARG A 74 10.41 9.56 5.38
CA ARG A 74 9.24 10.20 6.01
C ARG A 74 8.08 10.45 5.05
N TYR A 75 8.37 10.99 3.87
CA TYR A 75 7.35 11.29 2.85
C TYR A 75 6.87 10.00 2.17
N VAL A 76 7.79 9.07 1.94
CA VAL A 76 7.48 7.75 1.38
C VAL A 76 6.52 6.99 2.30
N VAL A 77 6.73 7.02 3.63
CA VAL A 77 5.80 6.40 4.60
C VAL A 77 4.42 7.05 4.55
N VAL A 78 4.33 8.36 4.42
CA VAL A 78 3.02 9.04 4.30
C VAL A 78 2.29 8.58 3.05
N LEU A 79 2.97 8.53 1.90
CA LEU A 79 2.39 8.01 0.64
C LEU A 79 1.98 6.55 0.78
N PHE A 80 2.81 5.74 1.43
CA PHE A 80 2.51 4.34 1.72
C PHE A 80 1.27 4.19 2.60
N LEU A 81 1.16 4.93 3.70
CA LEU A 81 0.01 4.87 4.60
C LEU A 81 -1.28 5.35 3.91
N ALA A 82 -1.20 6.40 3.10
CA ALA A 82 -2.33 6.85 2.29
C ALA A 82 -2.80 5.75 1.33
N HIS A 83 -1.87 5.07 0.64
CA HIS A 83 -2.19 3.92 -0.20
C HIS A 83 -2.84 2.79 0.62
N MET A 84 -2.28 2.45 1.78
CA MET A 84 -2.84 1.41 2.65
C MET A 84 -4.26 1.73 3.11
N ILE A 85 -4.57 2.97 3.46
CA ILE A 85 -5.94 3.39 3.80
C ILE A 85 -6.87 3.14 2.60
N CYS A 86 -6.45 3.52 1.39
CA CYS A 86 -7.24 3.28 0.18
C CYS A 86 -7.49 1.79 -0.07
N THR A 87 -6.55 0.90 0.30
CA THR A 87 -6.73 -0.56 0.12
C THR A 87 -7.82 -1.15 1.01
N PHE A 88 -8.30 -0.45 2.04
CA PHE A 88 -9.44 -0.89 2.86
C PHE A 88 -10.80 -0.47 2.30
N THR A 89 -10.84 0.45 1.35
CA THR A 89 -12.10 0.95 0.80
C THR A 89 -12.99 -0.13 0.17
N PRO A 90 -12.47 -1.22 -0.47
CA PRO A 90 -13.32 -2.30 -0.98
C PRO A 90 -14.18 -2.99 0.08
N LEU A 91 -13.77 -3.02 1.34
CA LEU A 91 -14.59 -3.58 2.41
C LEU A 91 -15.93 -2.84 2.56
N PHE A 92 -15.98 -1.57 2.20
CA PHE A 92 -17.16 -0.71 2.32
C PHE A 92 -17.90 -0.54 1.00
N ILE A 93 -17.17 -0.40 -0.12
CA ILE A 93 -17.77 -0.09 -1.42
C ILE A 93 -18.01 -1.32 -2.30
N LEU A 94 -17.37 -2.46 -1.96
CA LEU A 94 -17.47 -3.74 -2.66
C LEU A 94 -17.71 -4.89 -1.66
N PRO A 95 -18.78 -4.83 -0.82
CA PRO A 95 -19.01 -5.83 0.21
C PRO A 95 -19.19 -7.24 -0.37
N ASP A 96 -19.82 -7.38 -1.53
CA ASP A 96 -20.07 -8.67 -2.17
C ASP A 96 -18.78 -9.39 -2.61
N ILE A 97 -17.72 -8.65 -2.90
CA ILE A 97 -16.39 -9.21 -3.22
C ILE A 97 -15.61 -9.49 -1.94
N SER A 98 -15.82 -8.68 -0.90
CA SER A 98 -15.03 -8.69 0.32
C SER A 98 -15.53 -9.67 1.37
N PHE A 99 -16.83 -9.97 1.39
CA PHE A 99 -17.45 -10.82 2.40
C PHE A 99 -18.26 -11.95 1.77
N THR A 100 -18.21 -13.13 2.40
CA THR A 100 -19.20 -14.20 2.20
C THR A 100 -20.43 -13.98 3.08
N HIS A 101 -20.22 -13.47 4.31
CA HIS A 101 -21.27 -13.03 5.23
C HIS A 101 -20.76 -11.80 5.98
N ALA A 102 -21.22 -10.62 5.59
CA ALA A 102 -20.84 -9.37 6.24
C ALA A 102 -21.42 -9.28 7.66
N PRO A 103 -20.69 -8.70 8.63
CA PRO A 103 -19.33 -8.11 8.51
C PRO A 103 -18.20 -9.06 8.97
N TYR A 104 -18.46 -10.31 9.29
CA TYR A 104 -17.53 -11.20 10.01
C TYR A 104 -16.87 -12.28 9.15
N ALA A 105 -17.50 -12.73 8.07
CA ALA A 105 -16.94 -13.78 7.22
C ALA A 105 -16.38 -13.20 5.92
N PHE A 106 -15.05 -13.11 5.83
CA PHE A 106 -14.36 -12.57 4.67
C PHE A 106 -14.19 -13.62 3.56
N THR A 107 -14.28 -13.15 2.31
CA THR A 107 -13.76 -13.90 1.16
C THR A 107 -12.22 -13.94 1.22
N LEU A 108 -11.59 -14.67 0.31
CA LEU A 108 -10.14 -14.65 0.17
C LEU A 108 -9.62 -13.22 -0.07
N VAL A 109 -10.32 -12.44 -0.91
CA VAL A 109 -10.01 -11.03 -1.18
C VAL A 109 -10.10 -10.19 0.10
N GLY A 110 -11.21 -10.31 0.84
CA GLY A 110 -11.40 -9.60 2.10
C GLY A 110 -10.33 -9.92 3.14
N GLN A 111 -9.92 -11.20 3.25
CA GLN A 111 -8.83 -11.62 4.13
C GLN A 111 -7.49 -10.95 3.77
N TYR A 112 -7.16 -10.84 2.48
CA TYR A 112 -5.95 -10.14 2.04
C TYR A 112 -6.00 -8.65 2.40
N ILE A 113 -7.16 -8.00 2.25
CA ILE A 113 -7.33 -6.60 2.64
C ILE A 113 -7.11 -6.42 4.15
N VAL A 114 -7.76 -7.23 4.99
CA VAL A 114 -7.64 -7.11 6.45
C VAL A 114 -6.21 -7.36 6.93
N LYS A 115 -5.49 -8.29 6.32
CA LYS A 115 -4.07 -8.55 6.65
C LYS A 115 -3.17 -7.34 6.41
N ASN A 116 -3.58 -6.37 5.58
CA ASN A 116 -2.83 -5.13 5.36
C ASN A 116 -2.70 -4.27 6.63
N VAL A 117 -3.45 -4.55 7.70
CA VAL A 117 -3.26 -3.89 9.01
C VAL A 117 -1.82 -4.07 9.51
N VAL A 118 -1.18 -5.21 9.23
CA VAL A 118 0.22 -5.46 9.60
C VAL A 118 1.16 -4.51 8.84
N PHE A 119 0.86 -4.22 7.58
CA PHE A 119 1.63 -3.25 6.77
C PHE A 119 1.48 -1.83 7.31
N ILE A 120 0.28 -1.44 7.74
CA ILE A 120 0.05 -0.14 8.38
C ILE A 120 0.90 -0.01 9.65
N LEU A 121 0.89 -1.01 10.52
CA LEU A 121 1.68 -1.01 11.76
C LEU A 121 3.19 -0.94 11.46
N ALA A 122 3.66 -1.68 10.46
CA ALA A 122 5.04 -1.62 10.01
C ALA A 122 5.41 -0.21 9.49
N GLY A 123 4.52 0.42 8.72
CA GLY A 123 4.70 1.80 8.26
C GLY A 123 4.77 2.80 9.41
N ILE A 124 3.88 2.69 10.39
CA ILE A 124 3.88 3.54 11.58
C ILE A 124 5.21 3.37 12.35
N LEU A 125 5.69 2.15 12.52
CA LEU A 125 6.96 1.87 13.19
C LEU A 125 8.15 2.53 12.46
N ILE A 126 8.20 2.44 11.13
CA ILE A 126 9.22 3.10 10.33
C ILE A 126 9.15 4.63 10.51
N TYR A 127 7.94 5.19 10.47
CA TYR A 127 7.73 6.63 10.64
C TYR A 127 8.20 7.14 12.01
N GLN A 128 7.86 6.42 13.08
CA GLN A 128 8.28 6.76 14.44
C GLN A 128 9.81 6.72 14.58
N ASN A 129 10.44 5.71 14.01
CA ASN A 129 11.90 5.61 14.00
C ASN A 129 12.57 6.80 13.29
N GLU A 130 12.05 7.21 12.14
CA GLU A 130 12.56 8.38 11.40
C GLU A 130 12.44 9.69 12.20
N ILE A 131 11.35 9.86 12.94
CA ILE A 131 11.16 11.03 13.78
C ILE A 131 12.16 11.04 14.95
N ASN A 132 12.36 9.89 15.59
CA ASN A 132 13.25 9.79 16.75
C ASN A 132 14.71 10.03 16.36
N GLN A 133 15.18 9.44 15.26
CA GLN A 133 16.54 9.69 14.76
C GLN A 133 16.79 11.19 14.47
N ARG A 134 15.81 11.89 13.91
CA ARG A 134 15.95 13.35 13.65
C ARG A 134 15.96 14.20 14.91
N LYS A 135 15.30 13.76 15.98
CA LYS A 135 15.35 14.46 17.29
C LYS A 135 16.72 14.31 17.92
N GLU A 136 17.31 13.11 17.89
CA GLU A 136 18.65 12.86 18.41
C GLU A 136 19.73 13.70 17.71
N VAL A 137 19.66 13.82 16.38
CA VAL A 137 20.59 14.65 15.59
C VAL A 137 20.47 16.15 15.91
N LYS A 138 19.31 16.63 16.35
CA LYS A 138 19.11 18.07 16.67
C LYS A 138 19.51 18.43 18.10
N THR A 139 19.72 17.44 18.96
CA THR A 139 20.10 17.64 20.37
C THR A 139 21.60 17.53 20.60
N VAL A 140 22.38 17.21 19.59
CA VAL A 140 23.85 17.24 19.54
C VAL A 140 24.32 18.51 18.83
#